data_59383acf2f457f84c580edbbf1e6ea27
#
_entry.id   59383acf2f457f84c580edbbf1e6ea27
#
_cell.length_a   1.000
_cell.length_b   1.000
_cell.length_c   1.000
_cell.angle_alpha   90.00
_cell.angle_beta   90.00
_cell.angle_gamma   90.00
#
_symmetry.space_group_name_H-M   'P 1'
#
loop_
_entity.id
_entity.type
_entity.pdbx_description
1 polymer ?
#
loop_
_entity_poly.entity_id
_entity_poly.type
_entity_poly.pdbx_seq_one_letter_code
_entity_poly.pdbx_strand_id
1 'polypeptide(L)'
;AHAAPARQTTSQLSASLPVLEVDDIPQQTGTPVITFDHVTKVYPAQPNKPALNDISLQIYAGEFIFLVGHSGSGKSTFIRMLIREVKPSQGHIYVADEDLTTMRNWRVPYLRRNIGCVFQDFKLLPNKTVFENVAFALEVIGKSRHVIKTQVPEVLRLVGLQDKLNKRPDQLSGGEQQRVSIARAIVNRPPLLVCDEP
;
A
#
# COMPACT_ATOMS: atom_id res chain seq x y z
N ALA A 1 27.14 -64.32 -14.49
CA ALA A 1 26.63 -63.23 -15.32
C ALA A 1 25.55 -62.51 -14.48
N HIS A 2 25.92 -61.39 -13.84
CA HIS A 2 24.99 -60.52 -13.13
C HIS A 2 24.84 -59.24 -13.93
N ALA A 3 23.62 -59.00 -14.41
CA ALA A 3 23.23 -57.75 -15.07
C ALA A 3 22.91 -56.69 -14.00
N ALA A 4 23.52 -55.54 -14.11
CA ALA A 4 23.25 -54.37 -13.28
C ALA A 4 21.97 -53.65 -13.74
N PRO A 5 21.17 -53.05 -12.82
CA PRO A 5 19.95 -52.31 -13.20
C PRO A 5 20.27 -50.94 -13.77
N ALA A 6 19.53 -50.57 -14.80
CA ALA A 6 19.60 -49.30 -15.47
C ALA A 6 19.23 -48.12 -14.55
N ARG A 7 20.03 -47.06 -14.56
CA ARG A 7 19.74 -45.78 -13.93
C ARG A 7 18.66 -45.06 -14.72
N GLN A 8 17.55 -44.78 -14.08
CA GLN A 8 16.53 -43.86 -14.60
C GLN A 8 17.07 -42.42 -14.48
N THR A 9 17.25 -41.75 -15.59
CA THR A 9 17.55 -40.33 -15.69
C THR A 9 16.24 -39.56 -15.48
N THR A 10 16.15 -38.91 -14.33
CA THR A 10 15.07 -37.93 -14.06
C THR A 10 15.34 -36.70 -14.94
N SER A 11 14.59 -36.54 -16.02
CA SER A 11 14.58 -35.31 -16.80
C SER A 11 13.92 -34.20 -15.97
N GLN A 12 14.74 -33.24 -15.57
CA GLN A 12 14.28 -31.99 -14.96
C GLN A 12 13.48 -31.21 -16.02
N LEU A 13 12.18 -31.10 -15.80
CA LEU A 13 11.33 -30.10 -16.46
C LEU A 13 11.67 -28.72 -15.81
N SER A 14 12.72 -28.08 -16.33
CA SER A 14 12.93 -26.65 -16.14
C SER A 14 11.94 -25.91 -17.05
N ALA A 15 10.75 -25.62 -16.55
CA ALA A 15 9.89 -24.63 -17.13
C ALA A 15 10.52 -23.27 -16.86
N SER A 16 11.31 -22.77 -17.81
CA SER A 16 11.74 -21.37 -17.83
C SER A 16 10.48 -20.51 -18.04
N LEU A 17 10.13 -19.75 -17.00
CA LEU A 17 9.16 -18.65 -17.14
C LEU A 17 9.68 -17.74 -18.28
N PRO A 18 8.81 -17.27 -19.19
CA PRO A 18 9.21 -16.34 -20.21
C PRO A 18 9.78 -15.08 -19.52
N VAL A 19 11.02 -14.77 -19.83
CA VAL A 19 11.62 -13.49 -19.47
C VAL A 19 10.97 -12.48 -20.42
N LEU A 20 10.11 -11.61 -19.89
CA LEU A 20 9.60 -10.47 -20.65
C LEU A 20 10.79 -9.58 -20.98
N GLU A 21 11.07 -9.41 -22.26
CA GLU A 21 12.04 -8.43 -22.72
C GLU A 21 11.54 -7.02 -22.38
N VAL A 22 12.46 -6.11 -22.07
CA VAL A 22 12.13 -4.75 -21.62
C VAL A 22 11.34 -3.95 -22.66
N ASP A 23 11.43 -4.35 -23.94
CA ASP A 23 10.74 -3.75 -25.08
C ASP A 23 9.24 -4.10 -25.16
N ASP A 24 8.76 -5.11 -24.41
CA ASP A 24 7.36 -5.54 -24.37
C ASP A 24 6.51 -4.78 -23.31
N ILE A 25 7.13 -3.89 -22.54
CA ILE A 25 6.39 -3.04 -21.61
C ILE A 25 5.78 -1.88 -22.40
N PRO A 26 4.44 -1.77 -22.47
CA PRO A 26 3.81 -0.65 -23.17
C PRO A 26 4.36 0.66 -22.63
N GLN A 27 4.94 1.49 -23.49
CA GLN A 27 5.36 2.83 -23.10
C GLN A 27 4.13 3.59 -22.64
N GLN A 28 4.04 3.86 -21.35
CA GLN A 28 2.90 4.54 -20.79
C GLN A 28 2.95 6.01 -21.19
N THR A 29 1.94 6.44 -21.95
CA THR A 29 1.75 7.82 -22.38
C THR A 29 0.84 8.52 -21.38
N GLY A 30 1.38 9.44 -20.58
CA GLY A 30 0.60 10.21 -19.61
C GLY A 30 1.48 10.91 -18.58
N THR A 31 0.86 11.73 -17.74
CA THR A 31 1.53 12.34 -16.59
C THR A 31 1.62 11.31 -15.47
N PRO A 32 2.79 11.07 -14.87
CA PRO A 32 2.93 10.15 -13.76
C PRO A 32 2.15 10.65 -12.53
N VAL A 33 1.47 9.74 -11.83
CA VAL A 33 0.75 10.05 -10.58
C VAL A 33 1.71 10.13 -9.40
N ILE A 34 2.80 9.35 -9.44
CA ILE A 34 3.86 9.39 -8.44
C ILE A 34 5.20 9.48 -9.16
N THR A 35 6.06 10.40 -8.71
CA THR A 35 7.46 10.49 -9.16
C THR A 35 8.37 10.55 -7.95
N PHE A 36 9.36 9.68 -7.90
CA PHE A 36 10.55 9.78 -7.06
C PHE A 36 11.69 10.26 -7.96
N ASP A 37 12.35 11.33 -7.54
CA ASP A 37 13.44 11.95 -8.28
C ASP A 37 14.68 12.03 -7.37
N HIS A 38 15.64 11.13 -7.62
CA HIS A 38 16.90 11.00 -6.87
C HIS A 38 16.70 10.96 -5.36
N VAL A 39 15.72 10.17 -4.89
CA VAL A 39 15.32 10.12 -3.49
C VAL A 39 16.27 9.26 -2.66
N THR A 40 16.87 9.90 -1.66
CA THR A 40 17.64 9.22 -0.62
C THR A 40 17.04 9.46 0.75
N LYS A 41 16.96 8.41 1.57
CA LYS A 41 16.52 8.50 2.96
C LYS A 41 17.53 7.88 3.90
N VAL A 42 18.09 8.70 4.77
CA VAL A 42 18.96 8.30 5.88
C VAL A 42 18.25 8.61 7.20
N TYR A 43 18.25 7.66 8.12
CA TYR A 43 17.76 7.89 9.48
C TYR A 43 18.94 8.26 10.41
N PRO A 44 18.77 9.23 11.34
CA PRO A 44 19.85 9.65 12.25
C PRO A 44 20.44 8.51 13.07
N ALA A 45 19.64 7.50 13.41
CA ALA A 45 20.09 6.32 14.15
C ALA A 45 21.03 5.40 13.35
N GLN A 46 21.07 5.52 12.01
CA GLN A 46 21.91 4.71 11.12
C GLN A 46 22.47 5.59 9.98
N PRO A 47 23.38 6.54 10.29
CA PRO A 47 23.83 7.53 9.30
C PRO A 47 24.60 6.93 8.12
N ASN A 48 25.25 5.79 8.33
CA ASN A 48 26.07 5.12 7.32
C ASN A 48 25.30 4.08 6.48
N LYS A 49 24.00 3.89 6.77
CA LYS A 49 23.15 2.94 6.05
C LYS A 49 21.87 3.60 5.59
N PRO A 50 21.79 4.08 4.35
CA PRO A 50 20.56 4.66 3.82
C PRO A 50 19.45 3.60 3.77
N ALA A 51 18.24 3.99 4.19
CA ALA A 51 17.06 3.15 4.06
C ALA A 51 16.56 3.11 2.61
N LEU A 52 16.75 4.21 1.86
CA LEU A 52 16.62 4.30 0.41
C LEU A 52 17.82 5.08 -0.11
N ASN A 53 18.38 4.66 -1.25
CA ASN A 53 19.57 5.27 -1.83
C ASN A 53 19.35 5.57 -3.31
N ASP A 54 19.26 6.85 -3.63
CA ASP A 54 19.15 7.37 -5.00
C ASP A 54 18.05 6.69 -5.85
N ILE A 55 16.85 6.64 -5.31
CA ILE A 55 15.71 6.01 -5.99
C ILE A 55 15.05 7.00 -6.95
N SER A 56 15.00 6.63 -8.23
CA SER A 56 14.25 7.35 -9.27
C SER A 56 13.27 6.39 -9.93
N LEU A 57 11.97 6.73 -9.91
CA LEU A 57 10.91 5.96 -10.52
C LEU A 57 9.68 6.82 -10.80
N GLN A 58 8.85 6.36 -11.73
CA GLN A 58 7.56 6.95 -12.04
C GLN A 58 6.48 5.89 -12.01
N ILE A 59 5.31 6.24 -11.49
CA ILE A 59 4.11 5.37 -11.43
C ILE A 59 2.96 6.13 -12.10
N TYR A 60 2.26 5.46 -13.00
CA TYR A 60 1.18 6.04 -13.78
C TYR A 60 -0.19 5.61 -13.27
N ALA A 61 -1.23 6.33 -13.68
CA ALA A 61 -2.60 5.99 -13.31
C ALA A 61 -3.00 4.62 -13.86
N GLY A 62 -3.66 3.82 -13.02
CA GLY A 62 -4.13 2.47 -13.37
C GLY A 62 -3.08 1.38 -13.21
N GLU A 63 -1.85 1.70 -12.82
CA GLU A 63 -0.83 0.69 -12.54
C GLU A 63 -1.08 -0.02 -11.21
N PHE A 64 -0.71 -1.29 -11.19
CA PHE A 64 -0.64 -2.12 -10.00
C PHE A 64 0.83 -2.49 -9.74
N ILE A 65 1.42 -1.92 -8.68
CA ILE A 65 2.85 -2.02 -8.41
C ILE A 65 3.11 -2.89 -7.18
N PHE A 66 3.99 -3.89 -7.33
CA PHE A 66 4.52 -4.67 -6.23
C PHE A 66 5.88 -4.14 -5.80
N LEU A 67 5.99 -3.74 -4.53
CA LEU A 67 7.25 -3.38 -3.91
C LEU A 67 7.85 -4.62 -3.23
N VAL A 68 8.78 -5.28 -3.89
CA VAL A 68 9.40 -6.51 -3.41
C VAL A 68 10.78 -6.27 -2.80
N GLY A 69 11.16 -7.09 -1.83
CA GLY A 69 12.46 -7.02 -1.17
C GLY A 69 12.44 -7.69 0.20
N HIS A 70 13.63 -8.04 0.71
CA HIS A 70 13.77 -8.62 2.06
C HIS A 70 13.40 -7.62 3.18
N SER A 71 13.23 -8.11 4.40
CA SER A 71 12.99 -7.23 5.56
C SER A 71 14.11 -6.22 5.72
N GLY A 72 13.75 -4.95 5.97
CA GLY A 72 14.72 -3.85 6.07
C GLY A 72 15.21 -3.28 4.73
N SER A 73 14.65 -3.71 3.59
CA SER A 73 15.01 -3.16 2.26
C SER A 73 14.44 -1.77 1.95
N GLY A 74 13.72 -1.15 2.90
CA GLY A 74 13.19 0.20 2.74
C GLY A 74 11.73 0.29 2.27
N LYS A 75 11.01 -0.84 2.06
CA LYS A 75 9.61 -0.85 1.61
C LYS A 75 8.70 0.04 2.45
N SER A 76 8.66 -0.18 3.76
CA SER A 76 7.84 0.64 4.67
C SER A 76 8.30 2.10 4.71
N THR A 77 9.62 2.38 4.52
CA THR A 77 10.12 3.75 4.40
C THR A 77 9.58 4.43 3.14
N PHE A 78 9.55 3.72 2.02
CA PHE A 78 8.97 4.21 0.77
C PHE A 78 7.48 4.59 0.97
N ILE A 79 6.69 3.68 1.55
CA ILE A 79 5.27 3.91 1.86
C ILE A 79 5.08 5.11 2.79
N ARG A 80 5.86 5.19 3.87
CA ARG A 80 5.79 6.30 4.84
C ARG A 80 6.15 7.65 4.25
N MET A 81 6.97 7.69 3.20
CA MET A 81 7.24 8.93 2.47
C MET A 81 6.06 9.33 1.59
N LEU A 82 5.38 8.39 0.91
CA LEU A 82 4.18 8.69 0.12
C LEU A 82 3.06 9.34 0.94
N ILE A 83 2.84 8.87 2.17
CA ILE A 83 1.86 9.47 3.09
C ILE A 83 2.41 10.67 3.88
N ARG A 84 3.63 11.11 3.53
CA ARG A 84 4.31 12.24 4.18
C ARG A 84 4.45 12.09 5.70
N GLU A 85 4.64 10.85 6.19
CA GLU A 85 5.00 10.56 7.58
C GLU A 85 6.48 10.85 7.84
N VAL A 86 7.33 10.55 6.88
CA VAL A 86 8.75 10.94 6.86
C VAL A 86 9.08 11.71 5.58
N LYS A 87 10.06 12.61 5.67
CA LYS A 87 10.61 13.33 4.52
C LYS A 87 11.83 12.60 3.98
N PRO A 88 12.13 12.72 2.67
CA PRO A 88 13.42 12.33 2.14
C PRO A 88 14.53 13.16 2.77
N SER A 89 15.76 12.63 2.77
CA SER A 89 16.98 13.36 3.14
C SER A 89 17.53 14.15 1.95
N GLN A 90 17.34 13.62 0.73
CA GLN A 90 17.70 14.25 -0.54
C GLN A 90 16.68 13.84 -1.60
N GLY A 91 16.62 14.61 -2.70
CA GLY A 91 15.71 14.38 -3.81
C GLY A 91 14.29 14.89 -3.56
N HIS A 92 13.41 14.65 -4.52
CA HIS A 92 12.04 15.13 -4.52
C HIS A 92 11.04 13.99 -4.73
N ILE A 93 9.86 14.13 -4.11
CA ILE A 93 8.75 13.20 -4.28
C ILE A 93 7.53 14.00 -4.70
N TYR A 94 6.94 13.63 -5.83
CA TYR A 94 5.72 14.24 -6.33
C TYR A 94 4.59 13.22 -6.27
N VAL A 95 3.42 13.65 -5.82
CA VAL A 95 2.18 12.87 -5.87
C VAL A 95 1.08 13.78 -6.42
N ALA A 96 0.49 13.40 -7.55
CA ALA A 96 -0.50 14.20 -8.28
C ALA A 96 -0.01 15.66 -8.48
N ASP A 97 1.18 15.81 -9.03
CA ASP A 97 1.88 17.09 -9.30
C ASP A 97 2.23 17.93 -8.06
N GLU A 98 1.96 17.45 -6.84
CA GLU A 98 2.36 18.14 -5.62
C GLU A 98 3.70 17.64 -5.08
N ASP A 99 4.67 18.54 -4.90
CA ASP A 99 5.96 18.21 -4.26
C ASP A 99 5.78 18.00 -2.75
N LEU A 100 5.87 16.74 -2.34
CA LEU A 100 5.77 16.36 -0.93
C LEU A 100 6.96 16.85 -0.10
N THR A 101 8.11 17.09 -0.72
CA THR A 101 9.35 17.49 -0.03
C THR A 101 9.20 18.89 0.55
N THR A 102 8.64 19.80 -0.24
CA THR A 102 8.44 21.22 0.11
C THR A 102 7.06 21.49 0.72
N MET A 103 6.12 20.53 0.62
CA MET A 103 4.75 20.67 1.12
C MET A 103 4.71 21.13 2.58
N ARG A 104 3.91 22.16 2.86
CA ARG A 104 3.66 22.66 4.22
C ARG A 104 2.84 21.65 5.03
N ASN A 105 3.14 21.50 6.32
CA ASN A 105 2.50 20.48 7.18
C ASN A 105 0.97 20.58 7.25
N TRP A 106 0.39 21.77 7.18
CA TRP A 106 -1.06 21.95 7.17
C TRP A 106 -1.76 21.37 5.92
N ARG A 107 -1.03 21.16 4.81
CA ARG A 107 -1.54 20.51 3.60
C ARG A 107 -1.53 18.98 3.65
N VAL A 108 -0.72 18.39 4.52
CA VAL A 108 -0.59 16.93 4.65
C VAL A 108 -1.93 16.20 4.90
N PRO A 109 -2.87 16.72 5.73
CA PRO A 109 -4.19 16.09 5.86
C PRO A 109 -4.98 16.03 4.54
N TYR A 110 -4.82 17.00 3.65
CA TYR A 110 -5.49 17.00 2.34
C TYR A 110 -4.88 15.97 1.40
N LEU A 111 -3.54 15.84 1.37
CA LEU A 111 -2.86 14.77 0.67
C LEU A 111 -3.37 13.39 1.12
N ARG A 112 -3.41 13.15 2.43
CA ARG A 112 -3.81 11.84 3.01
C ARG A 112 -5.26 11.47 2.74
N ARG A 113 -6.15 12.42 2.44
CA ARG A 113 -7.53 12.16 1.99
C ARG A 113 -7.60 11.43 0.65
N ASN A 114 -6.57 11.63 -0.19
CA ASN A 114 -6.46 11.04 -1.52
C ASN A 114 -5.67 9.72 -1.53
N ILE A 115 -5.20 9.26 -0.36
CA ILE A 115 -4.41 8.04 -0.22
C ILE A 115 -5.10 7.11 0.78
N GLY A 116 -5.62 5.99 0.29
CA GLY A 116 -6.06 4.89 1.16
C GLY A 116 -4.85 4.09 1.63
N CYS A 117 -4.75 3.85 2.95
CA CYS A 117 -3.64 3.08 3.52
C CYS A 117 -4.15 1.85 4.26
N VAL A 118 -3.60 0.68 3.91
CA VAL A 118 -3.74 -0.57 4.65
C VAL A 118 -2.41 -0.84 5.32
N PHE A 119 -2.40 -0.91 6.66
CA PHE A 119 -1.19 -1.15 7.45
C PHE A 119 -1.12 -2.61 7.88
N GLN A 120 0.08 -3.13 8.04
CA GLN A 120 0.36 -4.51 8.48
C GLN A 120 -0.31 -4.84 9.83
N ASP A 121 -0.35 -3.91 10.76
CA ASP A 121 -0.96 -4.06 12.10
C ASP A 121 -2.42 -3.56 12.16
N PHE A 122 -3.08 -3.43 11.01
CA PHE A 122 -4.47 -2.99 10.80
C PHE A 122 -4.81 -1.62 11.35
N LYS A 123 -4.16 -1.12 12.40
CA LYS A 123 -4.41 0.17 13.07
C LYS A 123 -5.89 0.42 13.38
N LEU A 124 -6.62 -0.62 13.77
CA LEU A 124 -8.04 -0.48 14.15
C LEU A 124 -8.18 0.21 15.51
N LEU A 125 -9.25 0.98 15.64
CA LEU A 125 -9.63 1.63 16.90
C LEU A 125 -10.30 0.58 17.80
N PRO A 126 -9.65 0.16 18.92
CA PRO A 126 -10.09 -1.01 19.70
C PRO A 126 -11.45 -0.80 20.39
N ASN A 127 -11.75 0.44 20.75
CA ASN A 127 -13.00 0.82 21.44
C ASN A 127 -14.16 1.16 20.50
N LYS A 128 -13.96 0.98 19.18
CA LYS A 128 -14.93 1.27 18.13
C LYS A 128 -15.41 -0.02 17.46
N THR A 129 -16.67 -0.05 17.05
CA THR A 129 -17.23 -1.13 16.26
C THR A 129 -16.62 -1.16 14.85
N VAL A 130 -16.87 -2.23 14.09
CA VAL A 130 -16.53 -2.33 12.67
C VAL A 130 -17.09 -1.15 11.87
N PHE A 131 -18.38 -0.85 12.08
CA PHE A 131 -19.01 0.30 11.44
C PHE A 131 -18.29 1.62 11.78
N GLU A 132 -18.03 1.88 13.05
CA GLU A 132 -17.39 3.10 13.52
C GLU A 132 -15.93 3.21 13.05
N ASN A 133 -15.19 2.11 12.95
CA ASN A 133 -13.84 2.09 12.40
C ASN A 133 -13.80 2.56 10.95
N VAL A 134 -14.76 2.11 10.13
CA VAL A 134 -14.84 2.53 8.72
C VAL A 134 -15.44 3.94 8.61
N ALA A 135 -16.47 4.26 9.41
CA ALA A 135 -17.11 5.57 9.46
C ALA A 135 -16.12 6.69 9.80
N PHE A 136 -15.14 6.40 10.68
CA PHE A 136 -14.14 7.35 11.12
C PHE A 136 -13.38 8.01 9.95
N ALA A 137 -13.07 7.25 8.89
CA ALA A 137 -12.39 7.80 7.72
C ALA A 137 -13.24 8.87 7.00
N LEU A 138 -14.56 8.73 6.98
CA LEU A 138 -15.49 9.71 6.41
C LEU A 138 -15.76 10.88 7.36
N GLU A 139 -15.82 10.64 8.66
CA GLU A 139 -16.01 11.66 9.69
C GLU A 139 -14.85 12.67 9.70
N VAL A 140 -13.60 12.19 9.65
CA VAL A 140 -12.40 13.05 9.63
C VAL A 140 -12.38 14.00 8.44
N ILE A 141 -12.96 13.61 7.30
CA ILE A 141 -13.05 14.46 6.11
C ILE A 141 -14.34 15.29 6.04
N GLY A 142 -15.17 15.24 7.09
CA GLY A 142 -16.37 16.06 7.22
C GLY A 142 -17.57 15.60 6.40
N LYS A 143 -17.67 14.31 6.05
CA LYS A 143 -18.86 13.77 5.36
C LYS A 143 -20.08 13.80 6.26
N SER A 144 -21.24 14.05 5.67
CA SER A 144 -22.50 14.08 6.41
C SER A 144 -22.90 12.70 6.96
N ARG A 145 -23.68 12.68 8.05
CA ARG A 145 -24.20 11.44 8.64
C ARG A 145 -25.00 10.58 7.65
N HIS A 146 -25.69 11.21 6.70
CA HIS A 146 -26.42 10.50 5.66
C HIS A 146 -25.48 9.71 4.74
N VAL A 147 -24.40 10.34 4.27
CA VAL A 147 -23.38 9.70 3.44
C VAL A 147 -22.71 8.53 4.18
N ILE A 148 -22.37 8.72 5.46
CA ILE A 148 -21.74 7.68 6.28
C ILE A 148 -22.68 6.47 6.44
N LYS A 149 -23.95 6.70 6.74
CA LYS A 149 -24.95 5.63 6.91
C LYS A 149 -25.21 4.83 5.62
N THR A 150 -24.94 5.41 4.46
CA THR A 150 -25.12 4.73 3.17
C THR A 150 -23.83 4.03 2.73
N GLN A 151 -22.69 4.75 2.73
CA GLN A 151 -21.43 4.23 2.16
C GLN A 151 -20.77 3.17 3.04
N VAL A 152 -20.83 3.29 4.36
CA VAL A 152 -20.14 2.33 5.25
C VAL A 152 -20.71 0.91 5.13
N PRO A 153 -22.04 0.68 5.18
CA PRO A 153 -22.60 -0.67 4.98
C PRO A 153 -22.30 -1.22 3.58
N GLU A 154 -22.31 -0.36 2.55
CA GLU A 154 -21.97 -0.76 1.18
C GLU A 154 -20.55 -1.33 1.08
N VAL A 155 -19.56 -0.59 1.62
CA VAL A 155 -18.17 -1.03 1.61
C VAL A 155 -17.97 -2.27 2.47
N LEU A 156 -18.60 -2.35 3.64
CA LEU A 156 -18.52 -3.54 4.50
C LEU A 156 -19.11 -4.78 3.81
N ARG A 157 -20.16 -4.62 3.01
CA ARG A 157 -20.70 -5.70 2.17
C ARG A 157 -19.69 -6.16 1.09
N LEU A 158 -18.98 -5.22 0.45
CA LEU A 158 -17.96 -5.54 -0.55
C LEU A 158 -16.83 -6.42 0.01
N VAL A 159 -16.46 -6.22 1.29
CA VAL A 159 -15.44 -7.01 1.96
C VAL A 159 -16.01 -8.21 2.74
N GLY A 160 -17.32 -8.50 2.62
CA GLY A 160 -17.97 -9.65 3.26
C GLY A 160 -18.13 -9.53 4.78
N LEU A 161 -18.37 -8.32 5.30
CA LEU A 161 -18.52 -8.03 6.72
C LEU A 161 -19.89 -7.40 7.08
N GLN A 162 -20.90 -7.58 6.22
CA GLN A 162 -22.25 -7.02 6.43
C GLN A 162 -22.90 -7.47 7.75
N ASP A 163 -22.56 -8.66 8.25
CA ASP A 163 -23.12 -9.22 9.48
C ASP A 163 -22.32 -8.87 10.74
N LYS A 164 -21.23 -8.10 10.58
CA LYS A 164 -20.27 -7.80 11.65
C LYS A 164 -20.23 -6.33 12.06
N LEU A 165 -21.15 -5.50 11.56
CA LEU A 165 -21.14 -4.03 11.76
C LEU A 165 -20.98 -3.60 13.21
N ASN A 166 -21.64 -4.31 14.14
CA ASN A 166 -21.68 -3.99 15.57
C ASN A 166 -20.59 -4.71 16.38
N LYS A 167 -19.76 -5.54 15.74
CA LYS A 167 -18.63 -6.21 16.41
C LYS A 167 -17.48 -5.25 16.64
N ARG A 168 -16.69 -5.51 17.69
CA ARG A 168 -15.42 -4.81 17.96
C ARG A 168 -14.24 -5.62 17.41
N PRO A 169 -13.05 -5.01 17.24
CA PRO A 169 -11.87 -5.69 16.74
C PRO A 169 -11.49 -6.96 17.51
N ASP A 170 -11.63 -6.97 18.83
CA ASP A 170 -11.36 -8.12 19.69
C ASP A 170 -12.30 -9.33 19.47
N GLN A 171 -13.44 -9.10 18.81
CA GLN A 171 -14.43 -10.11 18.45
C GLN A 171 -14.25 -10.67 17.01
N LEU A 172 -13.19 -10.26 16.32
CA LEU A 172 -12.91 -10.59 14.93
C LEU A 172 -11.65 -11.44 14.81
N SER A 173 -11.64 -12.35 13.84
CA SER A 173 -10.41 -13.01 13.40
C SER A 173 -9.44 -12.02 12.74
N GLY A 174 -8.15 -12.35 12.65
CA GLY A 174 -7.14 -11.50 12.00
C GLY A 174 -7.52 -11.14 10.56
N GLY A 175 -8.02 -12.10 9.77
CA GLY A 175 -8.50 -11.84 8.41
C GLY A 175 -9.73 -10.92 8.35
N GLU A 176 -10.65 -10.98 9.35
CA GLU A 176 -11.76 -10.03 9.45
C GLU A 176 -11.26 -8.63 9.81
N GLN A 177 -10.32 -8.50 10.74
CA GLN A 177 -9.69 -7.23 11.09
C GLN A 177 -8.99 -6.60 9.89
N GLN A 178 -8.28 -7.40 9.10
CA GLN A 178 -7.66 -6.97 7.86
C GLN A 178 -8.71 -6.42 6.87
N ARG A 179 -9.82 -7.13 6.67
CA ARG A 179 -10.91 -6.66 5.81
C ARG A 179 -11.56 -5.37 6.31
N VAL A 180 -11.64 -5.15 7.63
CA VAL A 180 -12.08 -3.86 8.19
C VAL A 180 -11.08 -2.75 7.83
N SER A 181 -9.77 -3.02 7.93
CA SER A 181 -8.72 -2.06 7.54
C SER A 181 -8.81 -1.70 6.05
N ILE A 182 -9.02 -2.70 5.19
CA ILE A 182 -9.24 -2.49 3.75
C ILE A 182 -10.50 -1.64 3.52
N ALA A 183 -11.63 -1.99 4.14
CA ALA A 183 -12.88 -1.23 4.01
C ALA A 183 -12.68 0.25 4.41
N ARG A 184 -11.98 0.51 5.52
CA ARG A 184 -11.65 1.85 5.97
C ARG A 184 -10.77 2.61 4.97
N ALA A 185 -9.82 1.93 4.34
CA ALA A 185 -8.93 2.54 3.36
C ALA A 185 -9.66 2.96 2.07
N ILE A 186 -10.65 2.18 1.62
CA ILE A 186 -11.33 2.40 0.34
C ILE A 186 -12.66 3.16 0.43
N VAL A 187 -13.23 3.34 1.64
CA VAL A 187 -14.57 3.94 1.81
C VAL A 187 -14.70 5.34 1.23
N ASN A 188 -13.63 6.13 1.22
CA ASN A 188 -13.58 7.45 0.60
C ASN A 188 -13.27 7.41 -0.90
N ARG A 189 -13.13 6.23 -1.52
CA ARG A 189 -12.74 6.03 -2.93
C ARG A 189 -11.48 6.82 -3.29
N PRO A 190 -10.37 6.64 -2.58
CA PRO A 190 -9.14 7.38 -2.86
C PRO A 190 -8.58 6.99 -4.23
N PRO A 191 -7.99 7.94 -4.99
CA PRO A 191 -7.35 7.64 -6.27
C PRO A 191 -6.07 6.80 -6.13
N LEU A 192 -5.44 6.76 -4.96
CA LEU A 192 -4.25 5.98 -4.67
C LEU A 192 -4.52 5.06 -3.47
N LEU A 193 -4.21 3.77 -3.62
CA LEU A 193 -4.23 2.79 -2.53
C LEU A 193 -2.81 2.27 -2.29
N VAL A 194 -2.39 2.29 -1.04
CA VAL A 194 -1.08 1.82 -0.58
C VAL A 194 -1.28 0.74 0.47
N CYS A 195 -0.66 -0.42 0.29
CA CYS A 195 -0.75 -1.55 1.20
C CYS A 195 0.64 -1.94 1.70
N ASP A 196 0.83 -1.98 3.03
CA ASP A 196 2.06 -2.42 3.67
C ASP A 196 1.83 -3.84 4.22
N GLU A 197 2.30 -4.86 3.46
CA GLU A 197 2.16 -6.31 3.76
C GLU A 197 0.70 -6.69 4.12
N PRO A 198 -0.25 -6.54 3.17
CA PRO A 198 -1.67 -6.78 3.42
C PRO A 198 -2.02 -8.25 3.60
#